data_59921de721744e7d018bf4d47d624c3d
#
_entry.id   59921de721744e7d018bf4d47d624c3d
#
_cell.length_a   1.000
_cell.length_b   1.000
_cell.length_c   1.000
_cell.angle_alpha   90.00
_cell.angle_beta   90.00
_cell.angle_gamma   90.00
#
_symmetry.space_group_name_H-M   'P 1'
#
loop_
_entity.id
_entity.type
_entity.pdbx_description
1 polymer ?
#
loop_
_entity_poly.entity_id
_entity_poly.type
_entity_poly.pdbx_seq_one_letter_code
_entity_poly.pdbx_strand_id
1 'polypeptide(L)'
;YPARGIDVVTRAWVDNSFRDFLINDAKNAIIDIGIKLESFADIICMPQSNKMHHLVVCTLCSCYPRALLGMPPSWYKSRSYRSRVVYEPRKVLEEFGTIIPDSVEVKVHDSNADMRYLILPQRPKRTEGWSESALSALISRDHLVGVRLPKNVI
;
A
#
# COMPACT_ATOMS: atom_id res chain seq x y z
N TYR A 1 -17.85 -4.93 0.21
CA TYR A 1 -16.98 -3.77 0.47
C TYR A 1 -16.52 -3.15 -0.84
N PRO A 2 -16.89 -1.91 -1.11
CA PRO A 2 -16.20 -1.17 -2.14
C PRO A 2 -14.79 -0.82 -1.64
N ALA A 3 -13.77 -1.35 -2.32
CA ALA A 3 -12.39 -1.07 -1.97
C ALA A 3 -12.04 0.35 -2.45
N ARG A 4 -11.72 1.25 -1.54
CA ARG A 4 -11.47 2.66 -1.84
C ARG A 4 -10.03 3.11 -1.64
N GLY A 5 -9.12 2.16 -1.42
CA GLY A 5 -7.70 2.49 -1.25
C GLY A 5 -7.07 3.19 -2.45
N ILE A 6 -7.49 2.80 -3.65
CA ILE A 6 -7.01 3.45 -4.89
C ILE A 6 -7.43 4.93 -4.92
N ASP A 7 -8.63 5.25 -4.47
CA ASP A 7 -9.10 6.65 -4.38
C ASP A 7 -8.23 7.46 -3.41
N VAL A 8 -7.85 6.86 -2.29
CA VAL A 8 -6.96 7.51 -1.31
C VAL A 8 -5.60 7.81 -1.94
N VAL A 9 -5.02 6.84 -2.62
CA VAL A 9 -3.70 6.99 -3.25
C VAL A 9 -3.73 8.04 -4.37
N THR A 10 -4.69 7.98 -5.25
CA THR A 10 -4.77 8.94 -6.36
C THR A 10 -5.05 10.36 -5.86
N ARG A 11 -5.84 10.51 -4.81
CA ARG A 11 -6.03 11.82 -4.16
C ARG A 11 -4.71 12.34 -3.60
N ALA A 12 -3.94 11.49 -2.94
CA ALA A 12 -2.64 11.89 -2.40
C ALA A 12 -1.66 12.29 -3.51
N TRP A 13 -1.75 11.67 -4.67
CA TRP A 13 -0.88 12.01 -5.80
C TRP A 13 -1.19 13.37 -6.42
N VAL A 14 -2.44 13.82 -6.40
CA VAL A 14 -2.85 15.09 -7.02
C VAL A 14 -2.98 16.23 -6.01
N ASP A 15 -2.94 15.95 -4.72
CA ASP A 15 -3.16 16.93 -3.66
C ASP A 15 -2.11 16.75 -2.56
N ASN A 16 -1.11 17.62 -2.57
CA ASN A 16 0.01 17.55 -1.60
C ASN A 16 -0.45 17.75 -0.15
N SER A 17 -1.43 18.59 0.08
CA SER A 17 -1.97 18.82 1.43
C SER A 17 -2.62 17.54 1.97
N PHE A 18 -3.40 16.86 1.13
CA PHE A 18 -3.99 15.57 1.51
C PHE A 18 -2.91 14.52 1.73
N ARG A 19 -1.89 14.48 0.88
CA ARG A 19 -0.76 13.55 1.03
C ARG A 19 -0.08 13.72 2.38
N ASP A 20 0.20 14.96 2.77
CA ASP A 20 0.85 15.23 4.05
C ASP A 20 -0.05 14.82 5.22
N PHE A 21 -1.34 15.09 5.14
CA PHE A 21 -2.32 14.66 6.13
C PHE A 21 -2.35 13.13 6.23
N LEU A 22 -2.42 12.46 5.09
CA LEU A 22 -2.45 10.99 5.02
C LEU A 22 -1.21 10.35 5.67
N ILE A 23 -0.04 10.89 5.43
CA ILE A 23 1.21 10.35 5.98
C ILE A 23 1.30 10.60 7.49
N ASN A 24 0.84 11.76 7.96
CA ASN A 24 0.95 12.14 9.36
C ASN A 24 -0.19 11.63 10.23
N ASP A 25 -1.39 11.47 9.68
CA ASP A 25 -2.59 11.05 10.41
C ASP A 25 -3.55 10.35 9.45
N ALA A 26 -3.17 9.16 9.03
CA ALA A 26 -3.86 8.42 7.99
C ALA A 26 -5.33 8.19 8.30
N LYS A 27 -5.66 7.78 9.52
CA LYS A 27 -7.02 7.45 9.91
C LYS A 27 -7.96 8.65 9.72
N ASN A 28 -7.58 9.81 10.24
CA ASN A 28 -8.38 11.02 10.13
C ASN A 28 -8.43 11.56 8.69
N ALA A 29 -7.32 11.45 7.96
CA ALA A 29 -7.31 11.85 6.55
C ALA A 29 -8.28 11.03 5.70
N ILE A 30 -8.32 9.73 5.93
CA ILE A 30 -9.20 8.81 5.19
C ILE A 30 -10.66 9.05 5.58
N ILE A 31 -10.94 9.24 6.85
CA ILE A 31 -12.30 9.56 7.33
C ILE A 31 -12.78 10.90 6.74
N ASP A 32 -11.88 11.88 6.66
CA ASP A 32 -12.21 13.23 6.17
C ASP A 32 -12.70 13.23 4.72
N ILE A 33 -12.26 12.31 3.90
CA ILE A 33 -12.75 12.18 2.52
C ILE A 33 -13.94 11.24 2.38
N GLY A 34 -14.57 10.86 3.51
CA GLY A 34 -15.84 10.14 3.52
C GLY A 34 -15.74 8.62 3.52
N ILE A 35 -14.57 8.07 3.82
CA ILE A 35 -14.39 6.61 3.89
C ILE A 35 -14.56 6.14 5.33
N LYS A 36 -15.39 5.13 5.53
CA LYS A 36 -15.65 4.54 6.83
C LYS A 36 -14.63 3.44 7.12
N LEU A 37 -13.89 3.60 8.22
CA LEU A 37 -12.88 2.63 8.65
C LEU A 37 -13.37 1.83 9.87
N GLU A 38 -12.75 0.67 10.09
CA GLU A 38 -12.98 -0.10 11.31
C GLU A 38 -12.55 0.72 12.53
N SER A 39 -13.43 0.79 13.55
CA SER A 39 -13.17 1.60 14.74
C SER A 39 -12.13 0.99 15.68
N PHE A 40 -11.93 -0.33 15.60
CA PHE A 40 -11.05 -1.07 16.50
C PHE A 40 -9.58 -1.06 16.10
N ALA A 41 -9.26 -0.63 14.89
CA ALA A 41 -7.89 -0.64 14.39
C ALA A 41 -7.45 0.77 13.99
N ASP A 42 -6.18 1.04 14.20
CA ASP A 42 -5.53 2.21 13.63
C ASP A 42 -4.95 1.87 12.26
N ILE A 43 -4.58 2.87 11.49
CA ILE A 43 -3.97 2.70 10.17
C ILE A 43 -2.80 3.66 10.02
N ILE A 44 -1.72 3.15 9.43
CA ILE A 44 -0.54 3.94 9.09
C ILE A 44 -0.33 3.86 7.59
N CYS A 45 -0.06 5.01 6.97
CA CYS A 45 0.31 5.09 5.56
C CYS A 45 1.82 5.19 5.43
N MET A 46 2.42 4.26 4.68
CA MET A 46 3.86 4.21 4.46
C MET A 46 4.18 4.62 3.03
N PRO A 47 4.82 5.79 2.82
CA PRO A 47 5.15 6.23 1.47
C PRO A 47 6.38 5.51 0.92
N GLN A 48 6.28 4.95 -0.27
CA GLN A 48 7.43 4.42 -0.99
C GLN A 48 8.36 5.55 -1.42
N SER A 49 9.65 5.26 -1.44
CA SER A 49 10.66 6.23 -1.88
C SER A 49 11.75 5.53 -2.69
N ASN A 50 12.68 6.32 -3.23
CA ASN A 50 13.84 5.79 -3.94
C ASN A 50 14.86 5.13 -3.01
N LYS A 51 14.72 5.29 -1.69
CA LYS A 51 15.65 4.76 -0.70
C LYS A 51 15.07 3.60 0.09
N MET A 52 13.75 3.50 0.19
CA MET A 52 13.10 2.48 1.01
C MET A 52 11.84 1.96 0.34
N HIS A 53 11.75 0.64 0.26
CA HIS A 53 10.56 -0.07 -0.23
C HIS A 53 9.86 -0.72 0.95
N HIS A 54 8.59 -0.38 1.14
CA HIS A 54 7.73 -0.92 2.19
C HIS A 54 6.80 -1.99 1.64
N LEU A 55 6.55 -3.03 2.42
CA LEU A 55 5.50 -4.00 2.12
C LEU A 55 4.88 -4.52 3.41
N VAL A 56 3.70 -5.11 3.30
CA VAL A 56 2.86 -5.48 4.43
C VAL A 56 2.64 -6.99 4.48
N VAL A 57 2.65 -7.51 5.70
CA VAL A 57 2.30 -8.91 5.99
C VAL A 57 1.51 -8.95 7.29
N CYS A 58 0.78 -10.04 7.54
CA CYS A 58 0.34 -10.40 8.89
C CYS A 58 0.88 -11.79 9.20
N THR A 59 1.88 -11.87 10.08
CA THR A 59 2.53 -13.14 10.39
C THR A 59 1.66 -14.06 11.24
N LEU A 60 0.71 -13.48 12.00
CA LEU A 60 -0.14 -14.26 12.91
C LEU A 60 -1.44 -14.74 12.27
N CYS A 61 -2.00 -13.95 11.36
CA CYS A 61 -3.30 -14.27 10.77
C CYS A 61 -3.44 -13.64 9.37
N SER A 62 -4.49 -12.84 9.17
CA SER A 62 -4.75 -12.20 7.87
C SER A 62 -5.22 -10.76 8.04
N CYS A 63 -4.66 -10.05 9.02
CA CYS A 63 -5.02 -8.66 9.29
C CYS A 63 -4.73 -7.77 8.08
N TYR A 64 -5.74 -7.04 7.64
CA TYR A 64 -5.76 -6.39 6.34
C TYR A 64 -6.71 -5.20 6.38
N PRO A 65 -6.40 -4.07 5.74
CA PRO A 65 -7.30 -2.91 5.77
C PRO A 65 -8.46 -3.10 4.79
N ARG A 66 -9.46 -3.87 5.19
CA ARG A 66 -10.57 -4.30 4.32
C ARG A 66 -11.39 -3.15 3.76
N ALA A 67 -11.56 -2.06 4.52
CA ALA A 67 -12.28 -0.88 4.04
C ALA A 67 -11.59 -0.23 2.84
N LEU A 68 -10.28 -0.41 2.70
CA LEU A 68 -9.48 0.18 1.64
C LEU A 68 -9.15 -0.80 0.51
N LEU A 69 -8.92 -2.07 0.84
CA LEU A 69 -8.39 -3.05 -0.11
C LEU A 69 -9.37 -4.20 -0.41
N GLY A 70 -10.52 -4.22 0.27
CA GLY A 70 -11.47 -5.32 0.14
C GLY A 70 -11.02 -6.56 0.88
N MET A 71 -11.41 -7.73 0.41
CA MET A 71 -11.01 -9.00 1.02
C MET A 71 -9.55 -9.32 0.70
N PRO A 72 -8.78 -9.84 1.67
CA PRO A 72 -7.40 -10.21 1.38
C PRO A 72 -7.32 -11.34 0.36
N PRO A 73 -6.34 -11.27 -0.56
CA PRO A 73 -6.14 -12.35 -1.53
C PRO A 73 -5.62 -13.60 -0.83
N SER A 74 -5.82 -14.76 -1.47
CA SER A 74 -5.40 -16.04 -0.88
C SER A 74 -3.90 -16.09 -0.60
N TRP A 75 -3.06 -15.53 -1.47
CA TRP A 75 -1.61 -15.53 -1.26
C TRP A 75 -1.21 -14.75 0.00
N TYR A 76 -1.92 -13.68 0.35
CA TYR A 76 -1.65 -12.88 1.54
C TYR A 76 -1.87 -13.71 2.82
N LYS A 77 -2.85 -14.58 2.80
CA LYS A 77 -3.18 -15.47 3.92
C LYS A 77 -2.34 -16.74 3.95
N SER A 78 -1.63 -17.05 2.87
CA SER A 78 -0.87 -18.30 2.76
C SER A 78 0.27 -18.36 3.79
N ARG A 79 0.55 -19.56 4.27
CA ARG A 79 1.67 -19.78 5.19
C ARG A 79 2.99 -19.43 4.52
N SER A 80 3.13 -19.72 3.24
CA SER A 80 4.33 -19.43 2.46
C SER A 80 4.66 -17.94 2.47
N TYR A 81 3.70 -17.08 2.10
CA TYR A 81 3.92 -15.63 2.10
C TYR A 81 4.22 -15.13 3.52
N ARG A 82 3.42 -15.54 4.49
CA ARG A 82 3.50 -15.05 5.87
C ARG A 82 4.84 -15.36 6.54
N SER A 83 5.45 -16.52 6.22
CA SER A 83 6.74 -16.89 6.79
C SER A 83 7.92 -16.38 5.95
N ARG A 84 7.85 -16.51 4.63
CA ARG A 84 8.98 -16.22 3.74
C ARG A 84 9.25 -14.72 3.60
N VAL A 85 8.22 -13.89 3.58
CA VAL A 85 8.39 -12.45 3.36
C VAL A 85 9.23 -11.78 4.45
N VAL A 86 9.22 -12.33 5.66
CA VAL A 86 10.01 -11.81 6.78
C VAL A 86 11.49 -12.17 6.63
N TYR A 87 11.79 -13.38 6.14
CA TYR A 87 13.17 -13.87 6.02
C TYR A 87 13.83 -13.49 4.69
N GLU A 88 13.07 -13.51 3.60
CA GLU A 88 13.59 -13.29 2.25
C GLU A 88 12.66 -12.39 1.44
N PRO A 89 12.41 -11.15 1.90
CA PRO A 89 11.43 -10.27 1.25
C PRO A 89 11.79 -9.95 -0.20
N ARG A 90 13.07 -9.76 -0.53
CA ARG A 90 13.47 -9.47 -1.91
C ARG A 90 13.16 -10.61 -2.86
N LYS A 91 13.34 -11.84 -2.40
CA LYS A 91 13.05 -13.03 -3.20
C LYS A 91 11.55 -13.20 -3.42
N VAL A 92 10.76 -12.97 -2.38
CA VAL A 92 9.29 -12.99 -2.49
C VAL A 92 8.83 -11.90 -3.47
N LEU A 93 9.38 -10.70 -3.38
CA LEU A 93 9.06 -9.61 -4.31
C LEU A 93 9.40 -9.98 -5.76
N GLU A 94 10.52 -10.67 -6.00
CA GLU A 94 10.87 -11.15 -7.34
C GLU A 94 9.82 -12.09 -7.91
N GLU A 95 9.22 -12.93 -7.07
CA GLU A 95 8.14 -13.85 -7.48
C GLU A 95 6.90 -13.09 -7.90
N PHE A 96 6.69 -11.87 -7.41
CA PHE A 96 5.64 -10.97 -7.88
C PHE A 96 6.06 -10.15 -9.11
N GLY A 97 7.29 -10.31 -9.58
CA GLY A 97 7.82 -9.53 -10.70
C GLY A 97 8.44 -8.20 -10.29
N THR A 98 8.73 -8.02 -9.00
CA THR A 98 9.26 -6.76 -8.45
C THR A 98 10.71 -6.96 -8.04
N ILE A 99 11.63 -6.31 -8.74
CA ILE A 99 13.07 -6.36 -8.45
C ILE A 99 13.47 -5.05 -7.79
N ILE A 100 13.93 -5.14 -6.53
CA ILE A 100 14.35 -3.97 -5.77
C ILE A 100 15.87 -3.89 -5.79
N PRO A 101 16.46 -2.75 -6.22
CA PRO A 101 17.92 -2.58 -6.24
C PRO A 101 18.54 -2.75 -4.85
N ASP A 102 19.76 -3.23 -4.78
CA ASP A 102 20.47 -3.45 -3.52
C ASP A 102 20.67 -2.15 -2.72
N SER A 103 20.68 -1.00 -3.39
CA SER A 103 20.78 0.32 -2.76
C SER A 103 19.52 0.76 -2.02
N VAL A 104 18.40 0.07 -2.25
CA VAL A 104 17.11 0.37 -1.63
C VAL A 104 16.88 -0.60 -0.47
N GLU A 105 16.58 -0.05 0.72
CA GLU A 105 16.20 -0.88 1.86
C GLU A 105 14.79 -1.44 1.65
N VAL A 106 14.58 -2.66 2.13
CA VAL A 106 13.25 -3.28 2.14
C VAL A 106 12.78 -3.42 3.58
N LYS A 107 11.63 -2.83 3.88
CA LYS A 107 11.06 -2.89 5.23
C LYS A 107 9.70 -3.58 5.20
N VAL A 108 9.60 -4.66 5.97
CA VAL A 108 8.37 -5.45 6.10
C VAL A 108 7.60 -4.95 7.32
N HIS A 109 6.33 -4.61 7.13
CA HIS A 109 5.45 -4.18 8.21
C HIS A 109 4.49 -5.31 8.57
N ASP A 110 4.52 -5.73 9.81
CA ASP A 110 3.68 -6.81 10.31
C ASP A 110 2.40 -6.23 10.91
N SER A 111 1.30 -6.33 10.18
CA SER A 111 0.01 -5.83 10.67
C SER A 111 -0.59 -6.78 11.72
N ASN A 112 -1.45 -6.22 12.57
CA ASN A 112 -2.12 -6.97 13.61
C ASN A 112 -3.54 -6.46 13.83
N ALA A 113 -4.23 -6.97 14.85
CA ALA A 113 -5.62 -6.58 15.11
C ALA A 113 -5.78 -5.08 15.37
N ASP A 114 -4.78 -4.44 15.99
CA ASP A 114 -4.84 -3.03 16.39
C ASP A 114 -4.25 -2.07 15.36
N MET A 115 -3.42 -2.57 14.44
CA MET A 115 -2.68 -1.76 13.50
C MET A 115 -2.74 -2.33 12.08
N ARG A 116 -3.13 -1.49 11.13
CA ARG A 116 -3.16 -1.81 9.69
C ARG A 116 -2.22 -0.87 8.95
N TYR A 117 -1.78 -1.28 7.77
CA TYR A 117 -0.87 -0.48 6.95
C TYR A 117 -1.41 -0.32 5.54
N LEU A 118 -1.30 0.88 5.02
CA LEU A 118 -1.53 1.19 3.61
C LEU A 118 -0.22 1.66 3.00
N ILE A 119 0.22 1.02 1.94
CA ILE A 119 1.40 1.47 1.23
C ILE A 119 0.98 2.53 0.20
N LEU A 120 1.70 3.65 0.20
CA LEU A 120 1.49 4.73 -0.77
C LEU A 120 2.57 4.62 -1.85
N PRO A 121 2.24 4.10 -3.04
CA PRO A 121 3.20 4.02 -4.12
C PRO A 121 3.65 5.41 -4.57
N GLN A 122 4.84 5.50 -5.14
CA GLN A 122 5.27 6.74 -5.79
C GLN A 122 4.43 6.97 -7.05
N ARG A 123 4.07 8.21 -7.30
CA ARG A 123 3.34 8.58 -8.52
C ARG A 123 4.20 8.24 -9.74
N PRO A 124 3.66 7.50 -10.72
CA PRO A 124 4.40 7.21 -11.94
C PRO A 124 4.86 8.48 -12.64
N LYS A 125 6.05 8.43 -13.23
CA LYS A 125 6.59 9.55 -13.99
C LYS A 125 5.74 9.82 -15.23
N ARG A 126 5.76 11.07 -15.68
CA ARG A 126 5.05 11.53 -16.89
C ARG A 126 3.53 11.45 -16.78
N THR A 127 3.02 11.70 -15.57
CA THR A 127 1.58 11.72 -15.32
C THR A 127 1.10 13.11 -14.84
N GLU A 128 1.91 14.14 -15.04
CA GLU A 128 1.54 15.51 -14.67
C GLU A 128 0.23 15.89 -15.37
N GLY A 129 -0.69 16.48 -14.59
CA GLY A 129 -1.98 16.88 -15.11
C GLY A 129 -3.00 15.77 -15.30
N TRP A 130 -2.65 14.52 -15.03
CA TRP A 130 -3.60 13.41 -15.13
C TRP A 130 -4.68 13.51 -14.04
N SER A 131 -5.92 13.17 -14.41
CA SER A 131 -7.02 13.08 -13.45
C SER A 131 -6.84 11.88 -12.51
N GLU A 132 -7.52 11.93 -11.37
CA GLU A 132 -7.55 10.79 -10.45
C GLU A 132 -8.06 9.53 -11.14
N SER A 133 -9.08 9.66 -11.99
CA SER A 133 -9.62 8.54 -12.76
C SER A 133 -8.57 7.90 -13.67
N ALA A 134 -7.81 8.70 -14.40
CA ALA A 134 -6.75 8.19 -15.26
C ALA A 134 -5.62 7.53 -14.46
N LEU A 135 -5.23 8.14 -13.34
CA LEU A 135 -4.19 7.60 -12.46
C LEU A 135 -4.61 6.28 -11.82
N SER A 136 -5.89 6.12 -11.50
CA SER A 136 -6.40 4.90 -10.86
C SER A 136 -6.18 3.64 -11.71
N ALA A 137 -6.10 3.80 -13.03
CA ALA A 137 -5.85 2.68 -13.94
C ALA A 137 -4.41 2.15 -13.86
N LEU A 138 -3.49 2.88 -13.24
CA LEU A 138 -2.08 2.53 -13.13
C LEU A 138 -1.75 1.68 -11.91
N ILE A 139 -2.68 1.54 -10.97
CA ILE A 139 -2.44 0.85 -9.72
C ILE A 139 -3.54 -0.16 -9.40
N SER A 140 -3.17 -1.10 -8.53
CA SER A 140 -4.07 -2.13 -8.05
C SER A 140 -3.80 -2.36 -6.54
N ARG A 141 -4.59 -3.25 -5.95
CA ARG A 141 -4.41 -3.69 -4.57
C ARG A 141 -2.97 -4.10 -4.26
N ASP A 142 -2.31 -4.80 -5.18
CA ASP A 142 -0.95 -5.30 -4.96
C ASP A 142 0.06 -4.17 -4.73
N HIS A 143 -0.14 -3.02 -5.38
CA HIS A 143 0.67 -1.83 -5.15
C HIS A 143 0.48 -1.27 -3.73
N LEU A 144 -0.73 -1.39 -3.21
CA LEU A 144 -1.10 -0.87 -1.89
C LEU A 144 -0.72 -1.82 -0.74
N VAL A 145 -0.38 -3.06 -1.06
CA VAL A 145 0.25 -4.01 -0.13
C VAL A 145 1.78 -3.89 -0.19
N GLY A 146 2.31 -3.39 -1.30
CA GLY A 146 3.74 -3.17 -1.49
C GLY A 146 4.46 -4.29 -2.22
N VAL A 147 3.75 -5.25 -2.81
CA VAL A 147 4.39 -6.36 -3.54
C VAL A 147 4.65 -6.03 -5.00
N ARG A 148 4.12 -4.91 -5.51
CA ARG A 148 4.37 -4.43 -6.87
C ARG A 148 4.67 -2.93 -6.87
N LEU A 149 5.42 -2.50 -7.86
CA LEU A 149 5.67 -1.08 -8.15
C LEU A 149 4.87 -0.67 -9.38
N PRO A 150 4.24 0.52 -9.38
CA PRO A 150 3.57 1.02 -10.59
C PRO A 150 4.59 1.23 -11.70
N LYS A 151 4.17 0.94 -12.93
CA LYS A 151 5.02 1.19 -14.09
C LYS A 151 4.96 2.67 -14.46
N ASN A 152 6.12 3.25 -14.81
CA ASN A 152 6.15 4.61 -15.33
C ASN A 152 5.50 4.65 -16.71
N VAL A 153 4.86 5.77 -17.02
CA VAL A 153 4.29 6.01 -18.35
C VAL A 153 5.43 6.43 -19.29
N ILE A 154 5.42 5.84 -20.47
CA ILE A 154 6.46 6.12 -21.48
C ILE A 154 6.07 7.32 -22.35
#